data_e81515f77c34209ff650325fc54dc9a4
#
_entry.id   e81515f77c34209ff650325fc54dc9a4
#
_cell.length_a   1.000
_cell.length_b   1.000
_cell.length_c   1.000
_cell.angle_alpha   90.00
_cell.angle_beta   90.00
_cell.angle_gamma   90.00
#
_symmetry.space_group_name_H-M   'P 1'
#
loop_
_entity.id
_entity.type
_entity.pdbx_description
1 polymer ?
#
loop_
_entity_poly.entity_id
_entity_poly.type
_entity_poly.pdbx_seq_one_letter_code
_entity_poly.pdbx_strand_id
1 'polypeptide(L)'
;PHAALSSQSRGRQTEEAPCSVRTCYQRDRDRIIHSKSFRRLKYKTQVLLLPEGDHYRTRLTHTLEVSQIARTISRALLLNEDLTEAIALGHDLGHTPFGHMGEKVLDSLAKEHGLGGFHHAAQSLRVVDHLEKDGKGLNLTWEVRMGIIQHSKGQVDVRSGFGLAEPSTLEAWVVRISDSVAYLNHDLDDALRAGIVSDPDIPESVIKKMGASHAQRINSLIMDIIENSEESRPTFSPSMLASIETLRGFLYGSVYRHANAQIEDSRVEHVLAALFRYRVEKCKDDPQ
;
A
#
# COMPACT_ATOMS: atom_id res chain seq x y z
N PRO A 1 -27.42 -2.37 -2.87
CA PRO A 1 -26.20 -3.01 -2.42
C PRO A 1 -25.16 -2.91 -3.54
N HIS A 2 -24.05 -2.22 -3.28
CA HIS A 2 -23.01 -1.96 -4.28
C HIS A 2 -21.77 -2.84 -4.07
N ALA A 3 -21.86 -3.81 -3.16
CA ALA A 3 -20.80 -4.75 -2.84
C ALA A 3 -20.49 -5.68 -4.01
N ALA A 4 -19.21 -5.93 -4.27
CA ALA A 4 -18.76 -6.96 -5.19
C ALA A 4 -19.08 -8.35 -4.63
N LEU A 5 -20.12 -9.01 -5.16
CA LEU A 5 -20.55 -10.32 -4.67
C LEU A 5 -19.60 -11.42 -5.17
N SER A 6 -19.19 -12.32 -4.28
CA SER A 6 -18.33 -13.46 -4.62
C SER A 6 -18.94 -14.40 -5.66
N SER A 7 -20.28 -14.50 -5.70
CA SER A 7 -21.03 -15.27 -6.69
C SER A 7 -21.05 -14.63 -8.09
N GLN A 8 -20.66 -13.36 -8.20
CA GLN A 8 -20.59 -12.58 -9.44
C GLN A 8 -19.16 -12.23 -9.82
N SER A 9 -18.17 -12.88 -9.18
CA SER A 9 -16.76 -12.66 -9.51
C SER A 9 -16.49 -12.98 -10.99
N ARG A 10 -15.65 -12.16 -11.62
CA ARG A 10 -15.16 -12.38 -13.00
C ARG A 10 -14.18 -13.57 -13.08
N GLY A 11 -13.95 -14.24 -11.96
CA GLY A 11 -13.18 -15.48 -11.90
C GLY A 11 -11.67 -15.29 -11.87
N ARG A 12 -10.97 -16.36 -12.18
CA ARG A 12 -9.51 -16.51 -12.11
C ARG A 12 -8.92 -16.63 -13.51
N GLN A 13 -7.62 -16.43 -13.65
CA GLN A 13 -6.91 -16.66 -14.94
C GLN A 13 -6.94 -18.14 -15.33
N THR A 14 -6.76 -19.04 -14.37
CA THR A 14 -6.90 -20.47 -14.55
C THR A 14 -8.11 -20.94 -13.75
N GLU A 15 -9.02 -21.60 -14.42
CA GLU A 15 -10.25 -22.13 -13.80
C GLU A 15 -9.93 -23.17 -12.73
N GLU A 16 -10.64 -23.13 -11.63
CA GLU A 16 -10.51 -24.05 -10.50
C GLU A 16 -11.89 -24.41 -9.93
N ALA A 17 -12.02 -25.60 -9.41
CA ALA A 17 -13.21 -26.01 -8.68
C ALA A 17 -13.48 -25.08 -7.47
N PRO A 18 -14.74 -24.68 -7.25
CA PRO A 18 -15.12 -23.89 -6.09
C PRO A 18 -14.84 -24.66 -4.78
N CYS A 19 -14.61 -23.92 -3.71
CA CYS A 19 -14.48 -24.51 -2.38
C CYS A 19 -15.90 -24.68 -1.78
N SER A 20 -16.13 -25.79 -1.11
CA SER A 20 -17.42 -26.07 -0.46
C SER A 20 -17.71 -25.19 0.77
N VAL A 21 -16.71 -24.54 1.33
CA VAL A 21 -16.81 -23.76 2.57
C VAL A 21 -16.48 -22.29 2.37
N ARG A 22 -15.41 -21.98 1.62
CA ARG A 22 -14.90 -20.62 1.48
C ARG A 22 -15.34 -19.99 0.18
N THR A 23 -15.65 -18.68 0.23
CA THR A 23 -15.84 -17.85 -0.96
C THR A 23 -14.54 -17.75 -1.78
N CYS A 24 -14.63 -17.29 -3.03
CA CYS A 24 -13.44 -17.07 -3.87
C CYS A 24 -12.48 -16.03 -3.24
N TYR A 25 -13.00 -14.97 -2.62
CA TYR A 25 -12.21 -13.93 -1.98
C TYR A 25 -11.54 -14.40 -0.69
N GLN A 26 -12.21 -15.24 0.11
CA GLN A 26 -11.59 -15.88 1.28
C GLN A 26 -10.41 -16.78 0.86
N ARG A 27 -10.56 -17.51 -0.24
CA ARG A 27 -9.44 -18.31 -0.79
C ARG A 27 -8.28 -17.44 -1.24
N ASP A 28 -8.55 -16.27 -1.81
CA ASP A 28 -7.52 -15.33 -2.25
C ASP A 28 -6.76 -14.74 -1.06
N ARG A 29 -7.47 -14.30 -0.03
CA ARG A 29 -6.87 -13.89 1.24
C ARG A 29 -5.92 -14.96 1.79
N ASP A 30 -6.38 -16.19 1.88
CA ASP A 30 -5.58 -17.30 2.42
C ASP A 30 -4.31 -17.51 1.56
N ARG A 31 -4.41 -17.46 0.22
CA ARG A 31 -3.26 -17.58 -0.68
C ARG A 31 -2.24 -16.47 -0.48
N ILE A 32 -2.70 -15.24 -0.26
CA ILE A 32 -1.83 -14.08 0.00
C ILE A 32 -1.10 -14.28 1.33
N ILE A 33 -1.82 -14.58 2.43
CA ILE A 33 -1.23 -14.76 3.76
C ILE A 33 -0.16 -15.87 3.75
N HIS A 34 -0.39 -16.97 3.03
CA HIS A 34 0.55 -18.08 2.96
C HIS A 34 1.69 -17.90 1.95
N SER A 35 1.72 -16.78 1.20
CA SER A 35 2.78 -16.49 0.23
C SER A 35 4.14 -16.19 0.89
N LYS A 36 5.22 -16.40 0.15
CA LYS A 36 6.58 -16.02 0.59
C LYS A 36 6.69 -14.49 0.67
N SER A 37 6.10 -13.78 -0.28
CA SER A 37 6.14 -12.31 -0.35
C SER A 37 5.43 -11.65 0.82
N PHE A 38 4.31 -12.18 1.29
CA PHE A 38 3.64 -11.66 2.48
C PHE A 38 4.53 -11.77 3.72
N ARG A 39 5.19 -12.90 3.94
CA ARG A 39 6.14 -13.06 5.06
C ARG A 39 7.34 -12.11 4.96
N ARG A 40 7.76 -11.74 3.75
CA ARG A 40 8.87 -10.80 3.54
C ARG A 40 8.53 -9.36 3.90
N LEU A 41 7.25 -8.98 4.00
CA LEU A 41 6.84 -7.64 4.42
C LEU A 41 7.38 -7.25 5.79
N LYS A 42 7.62 -8.22 6.68
CA LYS A 42 8.23 -7.97 8.01
C LYS A 42 9.65 -7.41 7.95
N TYR A 43 10.37 -7.60 6.84
CA TYR A 43 11.74 -7.14 6.64
C TYR A 43 11.85 -5.88 5.78
N LYS A 44 10.73 -5.31 5.38
CA LYS A 44 10.68 -4.07 4.61
C LYS A 44 10.28 -2.92 5.53
N THR A 45 11.09 -1.86 5.56
CA THR A 45 10.81 -0.64 6.33
C THR A 45 9.69 0.17 5.68
N GLN A 46 9.05 1.02 6.49
CA GLN A 46 8.19 2.11 6.01
C GLN A 46 9.06 3.28 5.51
N VAL A 47 8.65 4.53 5.74
CA VAL A 47 9.28 5.73 5.18
C VAL A 47 10.51 6.15 5.96
N LEU A 48 10.48 6.12 7.30
CA LEU A 48 11.60 6.56 8.12
C LEU A 48 12.55 5.38 8.39
N LEU A 49 13.80 5.55 7.98
CA LEU A 49 14.91 4.66 8.33
C LEU A 49 15.47 5.12 9.67
N LEU A 50 14.87 4.67 10.77
CA LEU A 50 15.33 5.02 12.11
C LEU A 50 16.26 3.92 12.63
N PRO A 51 17.47 4.27 13.15
CA PRO A 51 18.53 3.29 13.37
C PRO A 51 18.42 2.44 14.65
N GLU A 52 17.55 2.75 15.62
CA GLU A 52 17.57 2.05 16.92
C GLU A 52 16.18 1.69 17.46
N GLY A 53 15.98 0.42 17.84
CA GLY A 53 14.85 -0.11 18.63
C GLY A 53 13.99 -1.18 17.94
N ASP A 54 13.27 -1.96 18.76
CA ASP A 54 12.44 -3.10 18.31
C ASP A 54 11.02 -2.72 17.90
N HIS A 55 10.64 -1.44 18.00
CA HIS A 55 9.24 -0.99 17.85
C HIS A 55 8.96 -0.25 16.53
N TYR A 56 9.75 -0.50 15.48
CA TYR A 56 9.52 0.12 14.18
C TYR A 56 8.38 -0.51 13.42
N ARG A 57 7.60 0.34 12.73
CA ARG A 57 6.62 -0.14 11.78
C ARG A 57 7.30 -0.79 10.58
N THR A 58 6.94 -2.04 10.35
CA THR A 58 7.27 -2.75 9.12
C THR A 58 6.12 -2.65 8.13
N ARG A 59 6.37 -2.97 6.86
CA ARG A 59 5.27 -3.07 5.89
C ARG A 59 4.24 -4.11 6.25
N LEU A 60 4.60 -5.14 7.01
CA LEU A 60 3.64 -6.12 7.50
C LEU A 60 2.65 -5.50 8.48
N THR A 61 3.13 -4.73 9.47
CA THR A 61 2.25 -4.06 10.44
C THR A 61 1.38 -3.00 9.77
N HIS A 62 1.94 -2.21 8.85
CA HIS A 62 1.17 -1.29 8.03
C HIS A 62 0.05 -2.00 7.24
N THR A 63 0.37 -3.08 6.55
CA THR A 63 -0.61 -3.86 5.77
C THR A 63 -1.76 -4.37 6.66
N LEU A 64 -1.46 -4.80 7.89
CA LEU A 64 -2.49 -5.24 8.85
C LEU A 64 -3.36 -4.07 9.32
N GLU A 65 -2.77 -2.89 9.57
CA GLU A 65 -3.51 -1.68 9.96
C GLU A 65 -4.39 -1.17 8.80
N VAL A 66 -3.87 -1.16 7.56
CA VAL A 66 -4.69 -0.86 6.36
C VAL A 66 -5.87 -1.82 6.27
N SER A 67 -5.64 -3.11 6.45
CA SER A 67 -6.69 -4.12 6.42
C SER A 67 -7.75 -3.90 7.52
N GLN A 68 -7.33 -3.57 8.74
CA GLN A 68 -8.24 -3.27 9.85
C GLN A 68 -9.11 -2.04 9.56
N ILE A 69 -8.50 -0.93 9.09
CA ILE A 69 -9.22 0.31 8.74
C ILE A 69 -10.20 0.03 7.60
N ALA A 70 -9.72 -0.58 6.52
CA ALA A 70 -10.51 -0.87 5.33
C ALA A 70 -11.72 -1.75 5.63
N ARG A 71 -11.56 -2.80 6.43
CA ARG A 71 -12.66 -3.67 6.84
C ARG A 71 -13.69 -2.97 7.70
N THR A 72 -13.25 -2.06 8.58
CA THR A 72 -14.18 -1.27 9.40
C THR A 72 -15.08 -0.40 8.52
N ILE A 73 -14.49 0.29 7.54
CA ILE A 73 -15.22 1.12 6.56
C ILE A 73 -16.14 0.24 5.71
N SER A 74 -15.62 -0.86 5.15
CA SER A 74 -16.38 -1.76 4.28
C SER A 74 -17.60 -2.35 4.99
N ARG A 75 -17.44 -2.75 6.26
CA ARG A 75 -18.57 -3.24 7.08
C ARG A 75 -19.65 -2.17 7.26
N ALA A 76 -19.26 -0.95 7.58
CA ALA A 76 -20.20 0.15 7.79
C ALA A 76 -20.94 0.52 6.49
N LEU A 77 -20.26 0.44 5.34
CA LEU A 77 -20.83 0.72 4.02
C LEU A 77 -21.51 -0.51 3.36
N LEU A 78 -21.63 -1.63 4.07
CA LEU A 78 -22.22 -2.90 3.59
C LEU A 78 -21.54 -3.44 2.33
N LEU A 79 -20.23 -3.26 2.21
CA LEU A 79 -19.37 -3.79 1.16
C LEU A 79 -18.84 -5.19 1.50
N ASN A 80 -18.16 -5.83 0.56
CA ASN A 80 -17.59 -7.16 0.74
C ASN A 80 -16.27 -7.11 1.55
N GLU A 81 -16.35 -7.45 2.84
CA GLU A 81 -15.17 -7.45 3.72
C GLU A 81 -14.09 -8.44 3.29
N ASP A 82 -14.46 -9.62 2.76
CA ASP A 82 -13.48 -10.63 2.32
C ASP A 82 -12.65 -10.12 1.12
N LEU A 83 -13.30 -9.44 0.18
CA LEU A 83 -12.62 -8.80 -0.95
C LEU A 83 -11.71 -7.66 -0.47
N THR A 84 -12.24 -6.81 0.40
CA THR A 84 -11.48 -5.70 1.00
C THR A 84 -10.22 -6.20 1.70
N GLU A 85 -10.35 -7.24 2.53
CA GLU A 85 -9.22 -7.84 3.25
C GLU A 85 -8.20 -8.44 2.29
N ALA A 86 -8.63 -9.18 1.27
CA ALA A 86 -7.72 -9.78 0.30
C ALA A 86 -6.93 -8.72 -0.47
N ILE A 87 -7.56 -7.63 -0.91
CA ILE A 87 -6.88 -6.50 -1.59
C ILE A 87 -5.89 -5.84 -0.62
N ALA A 88 -6.34 -5.51 0.60
CA ALA A 88 -5.51 -4.83 1.59
C ALA A 88 -4.27 -5.65 1.97
N LEU A 89 -4.37 -6.97 2.14
CA LEU A 89 -3.23 -7.82 2.43
C LEU A 89 -2.29 -8.00 1.24
N GLY A 90 -2.78 -7.82 0.02
CA GLY A 90 -2.02 -8.00 -1.21
C GLY A 90 -1.38 -6.74 -1.79
N HIS A 91 -1.81 -5.54 -1.37
CA HIS A 91 -1.49 -4.30 -2.08
C HIS A 91 0.03 -4.02 -2.17
N ASP A 92 0.78 -4.26 -1.10
CA ASP A 92 2.19 -3.90 -0.94
C ASP A 92 3.19 -5.06 -1.14
N LEU A 93 2.77 -6.22 -1.63
CA LEU A 93 3.62 -7.40 -1.78
C LEU A 93 4.86 -7.15 -2.64
N GLY A 94 4.74 -6.32 -3.67
CA GLY A 94 5.79 -5.94 -4.60
C GLY A 94 6.62 -4.73 -4.19
N HIS A 95 6.37 -4.13 -3.03
CA HIS A 95 7.11 -2.95 -2.61
C HIS A 95 8.59 -3.25 -2.38
N THR A 96 9.45 -2.26 -2.66
CA THR A 96 10.90 -2.35 -2.52
C THR A 96 11.34 -2.29 -1.06
N PRO A 97 12.55 -2.77 -0.71
CA PRO A 97 13.24 -2.31 0.48
C PRO A 97 13.38 -0.79 0.46
N PHE A 98 13.41 -0.15 1.63
CA PHE A 98 13.56 1.31 1.78
C PHE A 98 12.42 2.14 1.17
N GLY A 99 11.21 1.60 1.11
CA GLY A 99 10.01 2.34 0.76
C GLY A 99 10.06 3.04 -0.60
N HIS A 100 9.52 4.24 -0.68
CA HIS A 100 9.47 5.02 -1.93
C HIS A 100 10.85 5.46 -2.44
N MET A 101 11.85 5.61 -1.55
CA MET A 101 13.21 5.89 -1.99
C MET A 101 13.78 4.72 -2.78
N GLY A 102 13.62 3.50 -2.26
CA GLY A 102 14.02 2.30 -2.99
C GLY A 102 13.28 2.13 -4.33
N GLU A 103 12.00 2.48 -4.37
CA GLU A 103 11.22 2.48 -5.61
C GLU A 103 11.79 3.44 -6.65
N LYS A 104 12.08 4.70 -6.26
CA LYS A 104 12.67 5.71 -7.13
C LYS A 104 14.03 5.26 -7.71
N VAL A 105 14.88 4.68 -6.88
CA VAL A 105 16.19 4.17 -7.32
C VAL A 105 16.04 3.01 -8.31
N LEU A 106 15.17 2.03 -8.00
CA LEU A 106 14.94 0.90 -8.90
C LEU A 106 14.25 1.31 -10.20
N ASP A 107 13.36 2.31 -10.17
CA ASP A 107 12.73 2.87 -11.37
C ASP A 107 13.77 3.50 -12.31
N SER A 108 14.69 4.32 -11.76
CA SER A 108 15.80 4.91 -12.52
C SER A 108 16.68 3.83 -13.14
N LEU A 109 17.14 2.89 -12.33
CA LEU A 109 18.02 1.80 -12.80
C LEU A 109 17.35 0.91 -13.85
N ALA A 110 16.06 0.60 -13.67
CA ALA A 110 15.32 -0.17 -14.64
C ALA A 110 15.21 0.55 -15.99
N LYS A 111 14.96 1.87 -15.98
CA LYS A 111 14.93 2.71 -17.19
C LYS A 111 16.29 2.79 -17.87
N GLU A 112 17.36 2.98 -17.12
CA GLU A 112 18.75 3.00 -17.63
C GLU A 112 19.12 1.70 -18.34
N HIS A 113 18.58 0.56 -17.88
CA HIS A 113 18.84 -0.77 -18.46
C HIS A 113 17.78 -1.22 -19.48
N GLY A 114 16.89 -0.34 -19.92
CA GLY A 114 15.87 -0.64 -20.92
C GLY A 114 14.75 -1.57 -20.45
N LEU A 115 14.54 -1.71 -19.12
CA LEU A 115 13.52 -2.58 -18.51
C LEU A 115 12.16 -1.87 -18.31
N GLY A 116 11.99 -0.66 -18.86
CA GLY A 116 10.72 0.06 -18.86
C GLY A 116 10.40 0.86 -17.58
N GLY A 117 11.02 0.55 -16.46
CA GLY A 117 10.79 1.21 -15.17
C GLY A 117 10.30 0.27 -14.08
N PHE A 118 10.08 0.82 -12.88
CA PHE A 118 9.60 0.08 -11.72
C PHE A 118 8.50 0.85 -11.00
N HIS A 119 7.41 0.16 -10.65
CA HIS A 119 6.32 0.69 -9.83
C HIS A 119 5.81 -0.40 -8.88
N HIS A 120 5.69 -0.10 -7.57
CA HIS A 120 5.38 -1.12 -6.56
C HIS A 120 4.04 -1.81 -6.79
N ALA A 121 2.99 -1.10 -7.24
CA ALA A 121 1.69 -1.71 -7.49
C ALA A 121 1.73 -2.68 -8.68
N ALA A 122 2.43 -2.32 -9.76
CA ALA A 122 2.66 -3.21 -10.90
C ALA A 122 3.49 -4.44 -10.49
N GLN A 123 4.51 -4.23 -9.65
CA GLN A 123 5.30 -5.32 -9.11
C GLN A 123 4.49 -6.19 -8.13
N SER A 124 3.55 -5.62 -7.35
CA SER A 124 2.64 -6.40 -6.49
C SER A 124 1.77 -7.34 -7.34
N LEU A 125 1.23 -6.84 -8.45
CA LEU A 125 0.50 -7.67 -9.40
C LEU A 125 1.40 -8.75 -10.01
N ARG A 126 2.62 -8.41 -10.45
CA ARG A 126 3.58 -9.37 -11.00
C ARG A 126 3.95 -10.46 -9.97
N VAL A 127 4.09 -10.10 -8.71
CA VAL A 127 4.35 -11.06 -7.62
C VAL A 127 3.24 -12.09 -7.52
N VAL A 128 1.99 -11.66 -7.47
CA VAL A 128 0.85 -12.58 -7.30
C VAL A 128 0.49 -13.35 -8.57
N ASP A 129 0.79 -12.80 -9.75
CA ASP A 129 0.48 -13.44 -11.03
C ASP A 129 1.57 -14.41 -11.50
N HIS A 130 2.85 -14.10 -11.21
CA HIS A 130 3.97 -14.78 -11.88
C HIS A 130 5.09 -15.25 -10.95
N LEU A 131 5.38 -14.56 -9.82
CA LEU A 131 6.60 -14.87 -9.06
C LEU A 131 6.38 -15.86 -7.91
N GLU A 132 5.20 -15.86 -7.32
CA GLU A 132 4.88 -16.81 -6.25
C GLU A 132 4.73 -18.24 -6.78
N LYS A 133 4.85 -19.20 -5.87
CA LYS A 133 4.74 -20.64 -6.17
C LYS A 133 5.65 -21.09 -7.32
N ASP A 134 6.90 -20.65 -7.25
CA ASP A 134 7.95 -21.05 -8.20
C ASP A 134 7.55 -20.76 -9.67
N GLY A 135 7.05 -19.55 -9.90
CA GLY A 135 6.70 -19.04 -11.23
C GLY A 135 5.24 -19.26 -11.66
N LYS A 136 4.44 -19.97 -10.86
CA LYS A 136 3.04 -20.30 -11.20
C LYS A 136 2.02 -19.23 -10.80
N GLY A 137 2.41 -18.31 -9.90
CA GLY A 137 1.53 -17.31 -9.33
C GLY A 137 0.51 -17.87 -8.33
N LEU A 138 -0.30 -16.99 -7.76
CA LEU A 138 -1.32 -17.32 -6.77
C LEU A 138 -2.68 -17.65 -7.39
N ASN A 139 -2.89 -17.35 -8.67
CA ASN A 139 -4.16 -17.51 -9.38
C ASN A 139 -5.32 -16.83 -8.63
N LEU A 140 -5.18 -15.52 -8.35
CA LEU A 140 -6.19 -14.72 -7.65
C LEU A 140 -7.34 -14.34 -8.59
N THR A 141 -8.49 -13.98 -8.02
CA THR A 141 -9.62 -13.45 -8.77
C THR A 141 -9.30 -12.11 -9.43
N TRP A 142 -10.04 -11.78 -10.46
CA TRP A 142 -9.87 -10.53 -11.21
C TRP A 142 -10.01 -9.30 -10.28
N GLU A 143 -10.99 -9.32 -9.38
CA GLU A 143 -11.30 -8.21 -8.47
C GLU A 143 -10.13 -7.94 -7.50
N VAL A 144 -9.54 -8.98 -6.92
CA VAL A 144 -8.38 -8.85 -6.03
C VAL A 144 -7.16 -8.35 -6.81
N ARG A 145 -6.91 -8.87 -8.00
CA ARG A 145 -5.80 -8.44 -8.86
C ARG A 145 -5.92 -6.97 -9.26
N MET A 146 -7.13 -6.55 -9.67
CA MET A 146 -7.40 -5.14 -10.01
C MET A 146 -7.29 -4.24 -8.78
N GLY A 147 -7.81 -4.65 -7.64
CA GLY A 147 -7.66 -3.90 -6.40
C GLY A 147 -6.19 -3.71 -6.01
N ILE A 148 -5.36 -4.75 -6.17
CA ILE A 148 -3.91 -4.67 -5.90
C ILE A 148 -3.23 -3.63 -6.80
N ILE A 149 -3.47 -3.63 -8.12
CA ILE A 149 -2.77 -2.68 -9.00
C ILE A 149 -3.33 -1.27 -8.90
N GLN A 150 -4.61 -1.12 -8.56
CA GLN A 150 -5.31 0.18 -8.53
C GLN A 150 -5.24 0.88 -7.17
N HIS A 151 -4.61 0.30 -6.13
CA HIS A 151 -4.54 0.94 -4.82
C HIS A 151 -3.69 2.21 -4.84
N SER A 152 -2.63 2.25 -5.63
CA SER A 152 -1.71 3.38 -5.70
C SER A 152 -2.27 4.50 -6.58
N LYS A 153 -1.99 5.75 -6.17
CA LYS A 153 -2.34 6.98 -6.93
C LYS A 153 -1.23 7.41 -7.89
N GLY A 154 -0.09 6.71 -7.91
CA GLY A 154 1.09 7.07 -8.72
C GLY A 154 0.84 6.97 -10.23
N GLN A 155 1.71 7.63 -11.01
CA GLN A 155 1.69 7.53 -12.48
C GLN A 155 2.25 6.15 -12.89
N VAL A 156 1.37 5.21 -13.16
CA VAL A 156 1.75 3.98 -13.87
C VAL A 156 1.94 4.34 -15.34
N ASP A 157 3.08 3.98 -15.92
CA ASP A 157 3.35 4.25 -17.34
C ASP A 157 2.26 3.62 -18.23
N VAL A 158 1.59 4.46 -19.00
CA VAL A 158 0.52 4.09 -19.94
C VAL A 158 0.96 3.00 -20.93
N ARG A 159 2.26 2.84 -21.16
CA ARG A 159 2.83 1.80 -22.04
C ARG A 159 2.62 0.38 -21.52
N SER A 160 2.40 0.19 -20.23
CA SER A 160 2.09 -1.12 -19.66
C SER A 160 0.64 -1.57 -19.84
N GLY A 161 -0.22 -0.73 -20.47
CA GLY A 161 -1.66 -1.00 -20.63
C GLY A 161 -2.47 -0.86 -19.33
N PHE A 162 -1.82 -0.53 -18.22
CA PHE A 162 -2.43 -0.33 -16.90
C PHE A 162 -2.33 1.15 -16.54
N GLY A 163 -3.12 1.99 -17.20
CA GLY A 163 -3.27 3.40 -16.82
C GLY A 163 -3.84 3.54 -15.41
N LEU A 164 -3.75 4.75 -14.85
CA LEU A 164 -4.41 5.16 -13.60
C LEU A 164 -5.94 5.06 -13.72
N ALA A 165 -6.43 3.85 -13.92
CA ALA A 165 -7.85 3.60 -13.88
C ALA A 165 -8.35 3.83 -12.45
N GLU A 166 -9.54 4.41 -12.34
CA GLU A 166 -10.27 4.41 -11.08
C GLU A 166 -10.44 2.97 -10.59
N PRO A 167 -10.39 2.74 -9.26
CA PRO A 167 -10.63 1.42 -8.72
C PRO A 167 -11.91 0.81 -9.26
N SER A 168 -11.83 -0.46 -9.66
CA SER A 168 -12.92 -1.17 -10.36
C SER A 168 -14.06 -1.60 -9.45
N THR A 169 -13.84 -1.56 -8.13
CA THR A 169 -14.84 -1.90 -7.11
C THR A 169 -14.78 -0.89 -5.97
N LEU A 170 -15.87 -0.76 -5.22
CA LEU A 170 -15.90 0.11 -4.04
C LEU A 170 -14.97 -0.38 -2.94
N GLU A 171 -14.77 -1.68 -2.82
CA GLU A 171 -13.81 -2.29 -1.91
C GLU A 171 -12.38 -1.86 -2.23
N ALA A 172 -12.01 -1.82 -3.50
CA ALA A 172 -10.70 -1.31 -3.93
C ALA A 172 -10.54 0.19 -3.64
N TRP A 173 -11.61 1.00 -3.77
CA TRP A 173 -11.63 2.39 -3.33
C TRP A 173 -11.40 2.53 -1.83
N VAL A 174 -12.09 1.73 -1.03
CA VAL A 174 -11.91 1.71 0.43
C VAL A 174 -10.47 1.39 0.79
N VAL A 175 -9.85 0.38 0.17
CA VAL A 175 -8.45 0.04 0.44
C VAL A 175 -7.52 1.21 0.07
N ARG A 176 -7.70 1.84 -1.10
CA ARG A 176 -6.91 2.99 -1.55
C ARG A 176 -6.97 4.18 -0.57
N ILE A 177 -8.15 4.44 -0.01
CA ILE A 177 -8.33 5.51 0.98
C ILE A 177 -7.71 5.08 2.32
N SER A 178 -7.93 3.84 2.74
CA SER A 178 -7.42 3.30 4.01
C SER A 178 -5.89 3.27 4.06
N ASP A 179 -5.24 2.96 2.94
CA ASP A 179 -3.79 3.06 2.80
C ASP A 179 -3.31 4.49 3.05
N SER A 180 -3.98 5.50 2.45
CA SER A 180 -3.66 6.90 2.69
C SER A 180 -3.90 7.34 4.14
N VAL A 181 -4.96 6.85 4.79
CA VAL A 181 -5.26 7.11 6.21
C VAL A 181 -4.17 6.52 7.10
N ALA A 182 -3.83 5.25 6.89
CA ALA A 182 -2.80 4.56 7.64
C ALA A 182 -1.45 5.28 7.49
N TYR A 183 -1.04 5.54 6.25
CA TYR A 183 0.23 6.18 5.93
C TYR A 183 0.42 7.54 6.64
N LEU A 184 -0.55 8.46 6.53
CA LEU A 184 -0.47 9.77 7.17
C LEU A 184 -0.33 9.70 8.70
N ASN A 185 -1.07 8.77 9.32
CA ASN A 185 -1.03 8.60 10.77
C ASN A 185 0.26 7.94 11.24
N HIS A 186 0.78 6.99 10.45
CA HIS A 186 2.04 6.31 10.74
C HIS A 186 3.22 7.27 10.70
N ASP A 187 3.31 8.07 9.65
CA ASP A 187 4.43 8.99 9.46
C ASP A 187 4.47 10.07 10.53
N LEU A 188 3.29 10.58 10.96
CA LEU A 188 3.23 11.51 12.08
C LEU A 188 3.65 10.84 13.40
N ASP A 189 3.16 9.63 13.68
CA ASP A 189 3.45 8.90 14.90
C ASP A 189 4.95 8.52 14.98
N ASP A 190 5.51 8.08 13.87
CA ASP A 190 6.92 7.74 13.78
C ASP A 190 7.81 8.98 13.89
N ALA A 191 7.41 10.13 13.32
CA ALA A 191 8.12 11.40 13.45
C ALA A 191 8.11 11.95 14.89
N LEU A 192 6.97 11.85 15.58
CA LEU A 192 6.85 12.18 17.00
C LEU A 192 7.76 11.29 17.86
N ARG A 193 7.73 9.99 17.62
CA ARG A 193 8.53 9.00 18.35
C ARG A 193 10.04 9.20 18.12
N ALA A 194 10.42 9.58 16.93
CA ALA A 194 11.81 9.90 16.55
C ALA A 194 12.27 11.25 17.08
N GLY A 195 11.40 12.07 17.66
CA GLY A 195 11.72 13.43 18.10
C GLY A 195 12.04 14.39 16.95
N ILE A 196 11.63 14.07 15.72
CA ILE A 196 11.77 14.95 14.54
C ILE A 196 10.80 16.12 14.65
N VAL A 197 9.62 15.85 15.19
CA VAL A 197 8.58 16.85 15.53
C VAL A 197 8.05 16.56 16.92
N SER A 198 7.39 17.54 17.53
CA SER A 198 6.75 17.43 18.84
C SER A 198 5.25 17.76 18.75
N ASP A 199 4.44 17.38 19.74
CA ASP A 199 3.00 17.65 19.74
C ASP A 199 2.65 19.13 19.50
N PRO A 200 3.34 20.13 20.07
CA PRO A 200 3.08 21.54 19.80
C PRO A 200 3.34 21.99 18.35
N ASP A 201 4.12 21.23 17.58
CA ASP A 201 4.43 21.58 16.19
C ASP A 201 3.29 21.21 15.24
N ILE A 202 2.39 20.31 15.67
CA ILE A 202 1.26 19.85 14.85
C ILE A 202 0.29 21.00 14.65
N PRO A 203 -0.13 21.32 13.40
CA PRO A 203 -1.06 22.41 13.14
C PRO A 203 -2.36 22.29 13.97
N GLU A 204 -2.73 23.33 14.67
CA GLU A 204 -3.89 23.36 15.56
C GLU A 204 -5.21 22.96 14.84
N SER A 205 -5.34 23.33 13.56
CA SER A 205 -6.47 22.96 12.71
C SER A 205 -6.59 21.46 12.50
N VAL A 206 -5.46 20.72 12.43
CA VAL A 206 -5.41 19.27 12.33
C VAL A 206 -5.87 18.66 13.65
N ILE A 207 -5.35 19.12 14.77
CA ILE A 207 -5.72 18.64 16.11
C ILE A 207 -7.22 18.84 16.36
N LYS A 208 -7.74 20.02 16.04
CA LYS A 208 -9.18 20.34 16.22
C LYS A 208 -10.11 19.46 15.37
N LYS A 209 -9.71 19.14 14.13
CA LYS A 209 -10.56 18.38 13.20
C LYS A 209 -10.40 16.87 13.36
N MET A 210 -9.16 16.39 13.52
CA MET A 210 -8.86 14.96 13.53
C MET A 210 -8.66 14.38 14.94
N GLY A 211 -8.26 15.20 15.91
CA GLY A 211 -7.90 14.79 17.26
C GLY A 211 -6.39 14.81 17.50
N ALA A 212 -5.99 14.81 18.77
CA ALA A 212 -4.60 14.91 19.20
C ALA A 212 -3.87 13.55 19.13
N SER A 213 -4.56 12.47 19.53
CA SER A 213 -3.92 11.15 19.56
C SER A 213 -4.07 10.39 18.24
N HIS A 214 -3.16 9.42 18.00
CA HIS A 214 -3.21 8.50 16.86
C HIS A 214 -4.60 7.83 16.73
N ALA A 215 -5.13 7.29 17.83
CA ALA A 215 -6.45 6.63 17.83
C ALA A 215 -7.59 7.59 17.47
N GLN A 216 -7.56 8.83 17.98
CA GLN A 216 -8.57 9.84 17.67
C GLN A 216 -8.51 10.22 16.19
N ARG A 217 -7.32 10.43 15.63
CA ARG A 217 -7.16 10.77 14.20
C ARG A 217 -7.71 9.68 13.30
N ILE A 218 -7.34 8.41 13.53
CA ILE A 218 -7.87 7.28 12.75
C ILE A 218 -9.39 7.21 12.87
N ASN A 219 -9.93 7.31 14.08
CA ASN A 219 -11.38 7.25 14.29
C ASN A 219 -12.11 8.38 13.56
N SER A 220 -11.63 9.62 13.68
CA SER A 220 -12.23 10.78 12.99
C SER A 220 -12.22 10.63 11.47
N LEU A 221 -11.13 10.09 10.89
CA LEU A 221 -11.02 9.84 9.46
C LEU A 221 -11.97 8.74 9.01
N ILE A 222 -12.07 7.63 9.75
CA ILE A 222 -13.00 6.53 9.45
C ILE A 222 -14.46 7.02 9.53
N MET A 223 -14.83 7.74 10.58
CA MET A 223 -16.19 8.26 10.75
C MET A 223 -16.55 9.24 9.65
N ASP A 224 -15.64 10.16 9.30
CA ASP A 224 -15.88 11.12 8.22
C ASP A 224 -16.10 10.43 6.86
N ILE A 225 -15.37 9.34 6.55
CA ILE A 225 -15.62 8.54 5.34
C ILE A 225 -17.00 7.91 5.39
N ILE A 226 -17.37 7.28 6.51
CA ILE A 226 -18.65 6.57 6.64
C ILE A 226 -19.81 7.54 6.48
N GLU A 227 -19.73 8.72 7.10
CA GLU A 227 -20.79 9.72 7.12
C GLU A 227 -20.96 10.46 5.79
N ASN A 228 -19.88 10.58 4.98
CA ASN A 228 -19.88 11.33 3.74
C ASN A 228 -19.80 10.46 2.47
N SER A 229 -19.71 9.15 2.61
CA SER A 229 -19.72 8.25 1.46
C SER A 229 -21.15 8.08 0.94
N GLU A 230 -21.33 8.48 -0.31
CA GLU A 230 -22.56 8.22 -1.06
C GLU A 230 -22.48 6.86 -1.76
N GLU A 231 -23.60 6.41 -2.31
CA GLU A 231 -23.76 5.10 -2.98
C GLU A 231 -22.72 4.83 -4.08
N SER A 232 -22.13 5.86 -4.65
CA SER A 232 -21.27 5.76 -5.83
C SER A 232 -19.78 5.66 -5.50
N ARG A 233 -19.31 6.20 -4.35
CA ARG A 233 -17.88 6.25 -4.04
C ARG A 233 -17.57 6.62 -2.60
N PRO A 234 -16.68 5.89 -1.89
CA PRO A 234 -16.15 6.31 -0.59
C PRO A 234 -15.38 7.64 -0.73
N THR A 235 -15.69 8.61 0.13
CA THR A 235 -15.08 9.93 0.07
C THR A 235 -14.99 10.60 1.45
N PHE A 236 -14.16 11.63 1.55
CA PHE A 236 -14.09 12.51 2.72
C PHE A 236 -14.94 13.77 2.51
N SER A 237 -15.38 14.37 3.61
CA SER A 237 -15.93 15.72 3.59
C SER A 237 -14.89 16.74 3.09
N PRO A 238 -15.31 17.86 2.48
CA PRO A 238 -14.38 18.92 2.07
C PRO A 238 -13.53 19.45 3.23
N SER A 239 -14.10 19.55 4.44
CA SER A 239 -13.38 20.01 5.63
C SER A 239 -12.31 19.02 6.09
N MET A 240 -12.56 17.72 5.98
CA MET A 240 -11.58 16.68 6.30
C MET A 240 -10.47 16.65 5.24
N LEU A 241 -10.80 16.78 3.96
CA LEU A 241 -9.80 16.87 2.89
C LEU A 241 -8.84 18.05 3.11
N ALA A 242 -9.34 19.23 3.49
CA ALA A 242 -8.50 20.38 3.81
C ALA A 242 -7.54 20.09 4.97
N SER A 243 -8.01 19.38 6.01
CA SER A 243 -7.17 18.98 7.14
C SER A 243 -6.12 17.92 6.75
N ILE A 244 -6.47 16.97 5.88
CA ILE A 244 -5.54 15.99 5.31
C ILE A 244 -4.43 16.70 4.53
N GLU A 245 -4.77 17.66 3.69
CA GLU A 245 -3.77 18.42 2.91
C GLU A 245 -2.87 19.28 3.83
N THR A 246 -3.43 19.85 4.90
CA THR A 246 -2.64 20.57 5.91
C THR A 246 -1.65 19.63 6.60
N LEU A 247 -2.07 18.45 7.02
CA LEU A 247 -1.19 17.44 7.63
C LEU A 247 -0.13 16.95 6.65
N ARG A 248 -0.47 16.70 5.38
CA ARG A 248 0.51 16.33 4.34
C ARG A 248 1.56 17.41 4.13
N GLY A 249 1.13 18.67 4.03
CA GLY A 249 2.05 19.81 3.90
C GLY A 249 3.01 19.93 5.08
N PHE A 250 2.50 19.73 6.31
CA PHE A 250 3.31 19.69 7.52
C PHE A 250 4.34 18.56 7.49
N LEU A 251 3.94 17.33 7.21
CA LEU A 251 4.85 16.17 7.11
C LEU A 251 5.90 16.37 6.01
N TYR A 252 5.49 16.90 4.86
CA TYR A 252 6.42 17.18 3.78
C TYR A 252 7.50 18.20 4.17
N GLY A 253 7.10 19.29 4.84
CA GLY A 253 8.03 20.34 5.27
C GLY A 253 8.94 19.93 6.42
N SER A 254 8.39 19.24 7.42
CA SER A 254 9.06 18.99 8.69
C SER A 254 9.74 17.62 8.77
N VAL A 255 9.24 16.62 8.05
CA VAL A 255 9.71 15.22 8.19
C VAL A 255 10.51 14.80 6.96
N TYR A 256 9.91 14.85 5.75
CA TYR A 256 10.55 14.30 4.55
C TYR A 256 11.71 15.13 4.01
N ARG A 257 11.78 16.41 4.39
CA ARG A 257 12.91 17.31 4.02
C ARG A 257 13.97 17.42 5.10
N HIS A 258 13.87 16.66 6.17
CA HIS A 258 14.87 16.69 7.25
C HIS A 258 16.24 16.24 6.73
N ALA A 259 17.32 16.90 7.20
CA ALA A 259 18.68 16.66 6.72
C ALA A 259 19.14 15.18 6.86
N ASN A 260 18.70 14.51 7.91
CA ASN A 260 19.02 13.10 8.12
C ASN A 260 18.38 12.18 7.06
N ALA A 261 17.20 12.53 6.53
CA ALA A 261 16.56 11.77 5.46
C ALA A 261 17.41 11.81 4.18
N GLN A 262 18.02 12.94 3.84
CA GLN A 262 18.85 13.08 2.63
C GLN A 262 20.14 12.27 2.70
N ILE A 263 20.74 12.11 3.88
CA ILE A 263 21.95 11.28 4.07
C ILE A 263 21.59 9.80 3.87
N GLU A 264 20.49 9.35 4.44
CA GLU A 264 20.02 7.97 4.27
C GLU A 264 19.61 7.68 2.82
N ASP A 265 19.00 8.64 2.11
CA ASP A 265 18.65 8.52 0.70
C ASP A 265 19.89 8.20 -0.16
N SER A 266 21.01 8.89 0.07
CA SER A 266 22.26 8.64 -0.66
C SER A 266 22.84 7.25 -0.38
N ARG A 267 22.72 6.76 0.86
CA ARG A 267 23.14 5.40 1.23
C ARG A 267 22.27 4.34 0.57
N VAL A 268 20.96 4.53 0.57
CA VAL A 268 20.00 3.64 -0.09
C VAL A 268 20.28 3.55 -1.58
N GLU A 269 20.50 4.70 -2.24
CA GLU A 269 20.85 4.74 -3.67
C GLU A 269 22.12 3.93 -3.95
N HIS A 270 23.19 4.16 -3.18
CA HIS A 270 24.46 3.45 -3.34
C HIS A 270 24.30 1.92 -3.20
N VAL A 271 23.63 1.47 -2.14
CA VAL A 271 23.46 0.04 -1.84
C VAL A 271 22.59 -0.64 -2.91
N LEU A 272 21.47 -0.03 -3.29
CA LEU A 272 20.58 -0.61 -4.29
C LEU A 272 21.21 -0.61 -5.67
N ALA A 273 21.92 0.45 -6.06
CA ALA A 273 22.61 0.50 -7.35
C ALA A 273 23.73 -0.55 -7.45
N ALA A 274 24.53 -0.72 -6.40
CA ALA A 274 25.57 -1.74 -6.34
C ALA A 274 24.98 -3.15 -6.46
N LEU A 275 23.92 -3.45 -5.71
CA LEU A 275 23.24 -4.74 -5.76
C LEU A 275 22.58 -5.02 -7.10
N PHE A 276 21.92 -4.01 -7.70
CA PHE A 276 21.28 -4.13 -8.99
C PHE A 276 22.31 -4.46 -10.10
N ARG A 277 23.40 -3.69 -10.17
CA ARG A 277 24.48 -3.91 -11.15
C ARG A 277 25.10 -5.29 -10.99
N TYR A 278 25.41 -5.69 -9.77
CA TYR A 278 25.92 -7.04 -9.48
C TYR A 278 24.97 -8.14 -9.97
N ARG A 279 23.65 -7.97 -9.79
CA ARG A 279 22.67 -8.95 -10.27
C ARG A 279 22.55 -8.97 -11.79
N VAL A 280 22.59 -7.81 -12.43
CA VAL A 280 22.56 -7.71 -13.90
C VAL A 280 23.79 -8.42 -14.51
N GLU A 281 24.99 -8.25 -13.94
CA GLU A 281 26.19 -8.95 -14.39
C GLU A 281 26.05 -10.46 -14.21
N LYS A 282 25.61 -10.92 -13.05
CA LYS A 282 25.38 -12.36 -12.81
C LYS A 282 24.35 -12.97 -13.76
N CYS A 283 23.29 -12.26 -14.09
CA CYS A 283 22.28 -12.76 -15.04
C CYS A 283 22.81 -12.87 -16.48
N LYS A 284 23.90 -12.13 -16.84
CA LYS A 284 24.57 -12.29 -18.13
C LYS A 284 25.42 -13.57 -18.18
N ASP A 285 25.98 -13.95 -17.03
CA ASP A 285 26.85 -15.14 -16.91
C ASP A 285 26.03 -16.43 -16.73
N ASP A 286 24.82 -16.35 -16.19
CA ASP A 286 23.92 -17.49 -15.95
C ASP A 286 22.46 -17.07 -16.25
N PRO A 287 22.04 -17.17 -17.51
CA PRO A 287 20.73 -16.72 -17.97
C PRO A 287 19.59 -17.71 -17.68
N GLN A 288 19.47 -18.22 -16.42
CA GLN A 288 18.33 -19.05 -16.00
C GLN A 288 17.06 -18.26 -15.72
#